data_e3ad7b9fe23e1104b1390617a3c9e9dd
#
_entry.id   e3ad7b9fe23e1104b1390617a3c9e9dd
#
_cell.length_a   1.000
_cell.length_b   1.000
_cell.length_c   1.000
_cell.angle_alpha   90.00
_cell.angle_beta   90.00
_cell.angle_gamma   90.00
#
_symmetry.space_group_name_H-M   'P 1'
#
loop_
_entity.id
_entity.type
_entity.pdbx_description
1 polymer ?
#
loop_
_entity_poly.entity_id
_entity_poly.type
_entity_poly.pdbx_seq_one_letter_code
_entity_poly.pdbx_strand_id
1 'polypeptide(L)'
;THESEQALTNELLRMISAESKAASKYTEEIFIRISELEKSNSIFSGQTKSLNEKFYDFQLLSLNIQVFSSKIGEQGRSLSVIAQNFNALVSNVSEHLGQFEIDAKKIDEANLIFTKQICALKLLTDMVDFFVQETLHATNPEESQKRINDLSEISNTFTSLARALTNTFSATRLETFKLIEKFGELNKDTRKLVNGIELVSQIGYIESARITSQEVDFKHSIDTMKKFSEILRDSLHVINQNTGSILNNLSTFDAHIEECFQSVKKIFSYSLEQRKEI
;
A
#
# COMPACT_ATOMS: atom_id res chain seq x y z
N THR A 1 -10.49 53.97 -2.84
CA THR A 1 -9.28 54.78 -2.63
C THR A 1 -8.07 53.85 -2.48
N HIS A 2 -6.93 54.28 -2.91
CA HIS A 2 -5.71 53.43 -3.04
C HIS A 2 -5.28 52.72 -1.74
N GLU A 3 -5.45 53.34 -0.58
CA GLU A 3 -5.16 52.73 0.73
C GLU A 3 -6.09 51.55 1.07
N SER A 4 -7.37 51.61 0.68
CA SER A 4 -8.35 50.55 0.91
C SER A 4 -8.04 49.32 0.01
N GLU A 5 -7.63 49.53 -1.22
CA GLU A 5 -7.25 48.48 -2.18
C GLU A 5 -5.96 47.78 -1.72
N GLN A 6 -4.96 48.53 -1.23
CA GLN A 6 -3.73 47.98 -0.72
C GLN A 6 -3.92 47.16 0.57
N ALA A 7 -4.82 47.62 1.46
CA ALA A 7 -5.18 46.87 2.65
C ALA A 7 -5.85 45.53 2.31
N LEU A 8 -6.78 45.51 1.36
CA LEU A 8 -7.47 44.30 0.89
C LEU A 8 -6.48 43.32 0.23
N THR A 9 -5.58 43.83 -0.62
CA THR A 9 -4.53 43.02 -1.27
C THR A 9 -3.63 42.36 -0.23
N ASN A 10 -3.18 43.10 0.78
CA ASN A 10 -2.36 42.55 1.85
C ASN A 10 -3.08 41.48 2.68
N GLU A 11 -4.38 41.63 2.90
CA GLU A 11 -5.19 40.63 3.60
C GLU A 11 -5.31 39.35 2.77
N LEU A 12 -5.59 39.44 1.47
CA LEU A 12 -5.63 38.29 0.56
C LEU A 12 -4.28 37.55 0.49
N LEU A 13 -3.17 38.29 0.42
CA LEU A 13 -1.83 37.69 0.43
C LEU A 13 -1.56 36.92 1.75
N ARG A 14 -2.00 37.45 2.89
CA ARG A 14 -1.89 36.74 4.18
C ARG A 14 -2.73 35.46 4.21
N MET A 15 -3.95 35.49 3.64
CA MET A 15 -4.81 34.32 3.53
C MET A 15 -4.17 33.26 2.64
N ILE A 16 -3.59 33.64 1.50
CA ILE A 16 -2.86 32.72 0.60
C ILE A 16 -1.67 32.08 1.35
N SER A 17 -0.89 32.88 2.08
CA SER A 17 0.23 32.36 2.90
C SER A 17 -0.27 31.36 3.95
N ALA A 18 -1.36 31.66 4.64
CA ALA A 18 -1.92 30.77 5.67
C ALA A 18 -2.35 29.41 5.07
N GLU A 19 -3.04 29.42 3.94
CA GLU A 19 -3.46 28.20 3.23
C GLU A 19 -2.27 27.44 2.64
N SER A 20 -1.23 28.15 2.15
CA SER A 20 0.02 27.51 1.66
C SER A 20 0.73 26.77 2.79
N LYS A 21 0.83 27.37 3.97
CA LYS A 21 1.41 26.72 5.16
C LYS A 21 0.58 25.52 5.62
N ALA A 22 -0.73 25.63 5.60
CA ALA A 22 -1.62 24.51 5.91
C ALA A 22 -1.43 23.36 4.91
N ALA A 23 -1.42 23.64 3.61
CA ALA A 23 -1.17 22.64 2.57
C ALA A 23 0.22 22.00 2.72
N SER A 24 1.28 22.79 3.00
CA SER A 24 2.63 22.27 3.25
C SER A 24 2.65 21.30 4.45
N LYS A 25 1.97 21.64 5.54
CA LYS A 25 1.84 20.75 6.71
C LYS A 25 1.15 19.43 6.35
N TYR A 26 0.03 19.48 5.62
CA TYR A 26 -0.65 18.25 5.19
C TYR A 26 0.23 17.39 4.28
N THR A 27 1.04 17.98 3.40
CA THR A 27 1.99 17.21 2.59
C THR A 27 3.04 16.49 3.44
N GLU A 28 3.50 17.06 4.54
CA GLU A 28 4.41 16.40 5.49
C GLU A 28 3.75 15.20 6.18
N GLU A 29 2.51 15.35 6.63
CA GLU A 29 1.74 14.25 7.22
C GLU A 29 1.49 13.12 6.21
N ILE A 30 1.22 13.46 4.95
CA ILE A 30 1.08 12.52 3.85
C ILE A 30 2.39 11.74 3.62
N PHE A 31 3.57 12.41 3.64
CA PHE A 31 4.87 11.73 3.53
C PHE A 31 5.09 10.69 4.62
N ILE A 32 4.73 11.01 5.85
CA ILE A 32 4.83 10.06 6.97
C ILE A 32 3.98 8.82 6.67
N ARG A 33 2.74 8.99 6.17
CA ARG A 33 1.85 7.88 5.82
C ARG A 33 2.36 7.04 4.66
N ILE A 34 2.93 7.67 3.63
CA ILE A 34 3.58 6.93 2.52
C ILE A 34 4.73 6.06 3.06
N SER A 35 5.57 6.61 3.94
CA SER A 35 6.66 5.84 4.55
C SER A 35 6.17 4.64 5.38
N GLU A 36 5.06 4.80 6.10
CA GLU A 36 4.42 3.70 6.83
C GLU A 36 3.84 2.64 5.87
N LEU A 37 3.26 3.06 4.74
CA LEU A 37 2.79 2.16 3.69
C LEU A 37 3.94 1.35 3.06
N GLU A 38 5.04 2.01 2.71
CA GLU A 38 6.25 1.37 2.18
C GLU A 38 6.80 0.34 3.16
N LYS A 39 6.90 0.69 4.44
CA LYS A 39 7.35 -0.23 5.49
C LYS A 39 6.43 -1.46 5.60
N SER A 40 5.13 -1.26 5.63
CA SER A 40 4.15 -2.34 5.73
C SER A 40 4.21 -3.25 4.50
N ASN A 41 4.34 -2.67 3.30
CA ASN A 41 4.44 -3.43 2.05
C ASN A 41 5.76 -4.21 1.96
N SER A 42 6.87 -3.64 2.45
CA SER A 42 8.17 -4.32 2.52
C SER A 42 8.13 -5.55 3.45
N ILE A 43 7.51 -5.43 4.63
CA ILE A 43 7.33 -6.56 5.56
C ILE A 43 6.48 -7.63 4.88
N PHE A 44 5.38 -7.25 4.24
CA PHE A 44 4.50 -8.13 3.52
C PHE A 44 5.23 -8.89 2.40
N SER A 45 5.95 -8.20 1.53
CA SER A 45 6.74 -8.78 0.44
C SER A 45 7.81 -9.75 0.97
N GLY A 46 8.49 -9.39 2.06
CA GLY A 46 9.48 -10.26 2.72
C GLY A 46 8.85 -11.56 3.26
N GLN A 47 7.69 -11.48 3.89
CA GLN A 47 6.97 -12.67 4.39
C GLN A 47 6.50 -13.57 3.26
N THR A 48 5.94 -12.99 2.20
CA THR A 48 5.48 -13.75 1.02
C THR A 48 6.64 -14.48 0.34
N LYS A 49 7.78 -13.80 0.16
CA LYS A 49 8.97 -14.41 -0.42
C LYS A 49 9.51 -15.56 0.45
N SER A 50 9.63 -15.34 1.76
CA SER A 50 10.08 -16.38 2.70
C SER A 50 9.16 -17.61 2.69
N LEU A 51 7.84 -17.40 2.53
CA LEU A 51 6.91 -18.51 2.36
C LEU A 51 7.12 -19.25 1.03
N ASN A 52 7.24 -18.53 -0.08
CA ASN A 52 7.47 -19.14 -1.39
C ASN A 52 8.73 -20.02 -1.43
N GLU A 53 9.80 -19.61 -0.79
CA GLU A 53 11.03 -20.42 -0.68
C GLU A 53 10.76 -21.75 0.04
N LYS A 54 9.92 -21.77 1.05
CA LYS A 54 9.56 -23.00 1.79
C LYS A 54 8.60 -23.91 1.03
N PHE A 55 7.81 -23.39 0.09
CA PHE A 55 6.86 -24.20 -0.68
C PHE A 55 7.52 -25.26 -1.54
N TYR A 56 8.68 -24.99 -2.06
CA TYR A 56 9.44 -25.99 -2.82
C TYR A 56 9.79 -27.22 -1.97
N ASP A 57 10.23 -27.02 -0.75
CA ASP A 57 10.53 -28.10 0.19
C ASP A 57 9.28 -28.96 0.49
N PHE A 58 8.12 -28.32 0.51
CA PHE A 58 6.85 -29.02 0.77
C PHE A 58 6.32 -29.80 -0.42
N GLN A 59 6.53 -29.32 -1.63
CA GLN A 59 6.25 -30.09 -2.84
C GLN A 59 7.12 -31.35 -2.86
N LEU A 60 8.40 -31.25 -2.53
CA LEU A 60 9.29 -32.41 -2.39
C LEU A 60 8.82 -33.36 -1.30
N LEU A 61 8.39 -32.84 -0.16
CA LEU A 61 7.86 -33.64 0.94
C LEU A 61 6.62 -34.44 0.50
N SER A 62 5.69 -33.79 -0.19
CA SER A 62 4.49 -34.45 -0.75
C SER A 62 4.86 -35.57 -1.73
N LEU A 63 5.82 -35.33 -2.62
CA LEU A 63 6.32 -36.36 -3.55
C LEU A 63 6.96 -37.54 -2.80
N ASN A 64 7.75 -37.27 -1.77
CA ASN A 64 8.35 -38.31 -0.93
C ASN A 64 7.29 -39.19 -0.26
N ILE A 65 6.20 -38.60 0.26
CA ILE A 65 5.08 -39.32 0.83
C ILE A 65 4.38 -40.19 -0.23
N GLN A 66 4.20 -39.69 -1.45
CA GLN A 66 3.61 -40.45 -2.56
C GLN A 66 4.47 -41.66 -2.94
N VAL A 67 5.79 -41.45 -3.08
CA VAL A 67 6.73 -42.54 -3.39
C VAL A 67 6.71 -43.59 -2.27
N PHE A 68 6.73 -43.17 -1.03
CA PHE A 68 6.64 -44.05 0.11
C PHE A 68 5.33 -44.87 0.14
N SER A 69 4.19 -44.19 -0.06
CA SER A 69 2.87 -44.80 -0.10
C SER A 69 2.78 -45.89 -1.18
N SER A 70 3.41 -45.67 -2.32
CA SER A 70 3.48 -46.64 -3.43
C SER A 70 4.28 -47.89 -3.06
N LYS A 71 5.35 -47.77 -2.24
CA LYS A 71 6.15 -48.88 -1.78
C LYS A 71 5.42 -49.77 -0.77
N ILE A 72 4.51 -49.23 0.04
CA ILE A 72 3.73 -50.01 1.02
C ILE A 72 2.59 -50.78 0.35
N GLY A 73 2.28 -50.49 -0.91
CA GLY A 73 1.20 -51.15 -1.65
C GLY A 73 -0.22 -50.76 -1.14
N GLU A 74 -1.11 -51.76 -0.94
CA GLU A 74 -2.50 -51.48 -0.59
C GLU A 74 -2.66 -50.73 0.74
N GLN A 75 -1.79 -50.99 1.74
CA GLN A 75 -1.81 -50.27 3.01
C GLN A 75 -1.42 -48.79 2.87
N GLY A 76 -0.69 -48.42 1.81
CA GLY A 76 -0.29 -47.05 1.50
C GLY A 76 -1.33 -46.27 0.69
N ARG A 77 -2.42 -46.88 0.23
CA ARG A 77 -3.38 -46.23 -0.69
C ARG A 77 -4.03 -44.97 -0.10
N SER A 78 -4.44 -45.02 1.17
CA SER A 78 -5.00 -43.85 1.88
C SER A 78 -3.95 -42.72 1.98
N LEU A 79 -2.70 -43.04 2.25
CA LEU A 79 -1.60 -42.09 2.33
C LEU A 79 -1.27 -41.44 0.99
N SER A 80 -1.37 -42.19 -0.10
CA SER A 80 -1.19 -41.65 -1.46
C SER A 80 -2.25 -40.57 -1.77
N VAL A 81 -3.52 -40.82 -1.40
CA VAL A 81 -4.60 -39.84 -1.56
C VAL A 81 -4.36 -38.59 -0.69
N ILE A 82 -3.90 -38.79 0.56
CA ILE A 82 -3.55 -37.70 1.45
C ILE A 82 -2.43 -36.84 0.87
N ALA A 83 -1.36 -37.46 0.35
CA ALA A 83 -0.25 -36.77 -0.27
C ALA A 83 -0.67 -36.00 -1.55
N GLN A 84 -1.54 -36.57 -2.37
CA GLN A 84 -2.09 -35.90 -3.54
C GLN A 84 -2.92 -34.65 -3.16
N ASN A 85 -3.79 -34.77 -2.17
CA ASN A 85 -4.59 -33.65 -1.68
C ASN A 85 -3.72 -32.55 -1.07
N PHE A 86 -2.70 -32.94 -0.32
CA PHE A 86 -1.72 -32.03 0.25
C PHE A 86 -0.98 -31.27 -0.86
N ASN A 87 -0.48 -31.96 -1.88
CA ASN A 87 0.22 -31.35 -2.99
C ASN A 87 -0.69 -30.35 -3.76
N ALA A 88 -1.96 -30.69 -3.98
CA ALA A 88 -2.89 -29.79 -4.61
C ALA A 88 -3.14 -28.51 -3.78
N LEU A 89 -3.31 -28.65 -2.46
CA LEU A 89 -3.47 -27.50 -1.56
C LEU A 89 -2.22 -26.63 -1.51
N VAL A 90 -1.04 -27.23 -1.43
CA VAL A 90 0.25 -26.53 -1.46
C VAL A 90 0.44 -25.78 -2.76
N SER A 91 0.12 -26.39 -3.90
CA SER A 91 0.19 -25.74 -5.22
C SER A 91 -0.72 -24.52 -5.30
N ASN A 92 -1.96 -24.62 -4.84
CA ASN A 92 -2.91 -23.51 -4.82
C ASN A 92 -2.45 -22.35 -3.92
N VAL A 93 -1.90 -22.67 -2.74
CA VAL A 93 -1.33 -21.63 -1.85
C VAL A 93 -0.13 -20.95 -2.50
N SER A 94 0.74 -21.71 -3.17
CA SER A 94 1.90 -21.15 -3.89
C SER A 94 1.47 -20.20 -5.01
N GLU A 95 0.41 -20.53 -5.74
CA GLU A 95 -0.17 -19.64 -6.76
C GLU A 95 -0.67 -18.33 -6.14
N HIS A 96 -1.41 -18.42 -5.02
CA HIS A 96 -1.87 -17.24 -4.28
C HIS A 96 -0.72 -16.37 -3.79
N LEU A 97 0.35 -16.97 -3.28
CA LEU A 97 1.55 -16.22 -2.84
C LEU A 97 2.27 -15.53 -4.00
N GLY A 98 2.34 -16.18 -5.16
CA GLY A 98 2.84 -15.56 -6.39
C GLY A 98 2.02 -14.34 -6.79
N GLN A 99 0.70 -14.42 -6.69
CA GLN A 99 -0.18 -13.29 -6.94
C GLN A 99 0.02 -12.15 -5.91
N PHE A 100 0.22 -12.49 -4.64
CA PHE A 100 0.55 -11.51 -3.61
C PHE A 100 1.85 -10.75 -3.95
N GLU A 101 2.88 -11.42 -4.40
CA GLU A 101 4.16 -10.79 -4.78
C GLU A 101 3.98 -9.80 -5.95
N ILE A 102 3.19 -10.17 -6.95
CA ILE A 102 2.88 -9.31 -8.09
C ILE A 102 2.12 -8.05 -7.64
N ASP A 103 1.11 -8.23 -6.80
CA ASP A 103 0.27 -7.11 -6.34
C ASP A 103 1.04 -6.21 -5.37
N ALA A 104 1.95 -6.75 -4.53
CA ALA A 104 2.86 -5.98 -3.68
C ALA A 104 3.77 -5.04 -4.50
N LYS A 105 4.32 -5.52 -5.61
CA LYS A 105 5.13 -4.69 -6.52
C LYS A 105 4.33 -3.53 -7.11
N LYS A 106 3.07 -3.76 -7.47
CA LYS A 106 2.19 -2.68 -7.96
C LYS A 106 1.90 -1.63 -6.88
N ILE A 107 1.79 -2.04 -5.62
CA ILE A 107 1.64 -1.11 -4.49
C ILE A 107 2.92 -0.28 -4.32
N ASP A 108 4.11 -0.86 -4.46
CA ASP A 108 5.37 -0.11 -4.42
C ASP A 108 5.47 0.91 -5.57
N GLU A 109 5.06 0.54 -6.78
CA GLU A 109 5.00 1.44 -7.92
C GLU A 109 4.02 2.61 -7.67
N ALA A 110 2.85 2.32 -7.12
CA ALA A 110 1.87 3.34 -6.74
C ALA A 110 2.41 4.28 -5.65
N ASN A 111 3.09 3.76 -4.62
CA ASN A 111 3.73 4.55 -3.58
C ASN A 111 4.79 5.49 -4.15
N LEU A 112 5.60 5.04 -5.12
CA LEU A 112 6.57 5.88 -5.80
C LEU A 112 5.90 7.03 -6.58
N ILE A 113 4.76 6.76 -7.23
CA ILE A 113 3.98 7.78 -7.93
C ILE A 113 3.42 8.79 -6.91
N PHE A 114 2.84 8.34 -5.80
CA PHE A 114 2.35 9.20 -4.73
C PHE A 114 3.47 10.11 -4.19
N THR A 115 4.62 9.54 -3.88
CA THR A 115 5.78 10.29 -3.39
C THR A 115 6.16 11.43 -4.33
N LYS A 116 6.26 11.15 -5.63
CA LYS A 116 6.58 12.18 -6.65
C LYS A 116 5.52 13.28 -6.71
N GLN A 117 4.24 12.91 -6.65
CA GLN A 117 3.12 13.86 -6.71
C GLN A 117 3.08 14.77 -5.49
N ILE A 118 3.29 14.22 -4.30
CA ILE A 118 3.30 14.99 -3.06
C ILE A 118 4.54 15.89 -2.98
N CYS A 119 5.72 15.41 -3.44
CA CYS A 119 6.90 16.26 -3.58
C CYS A 119 6.63 17.48 -4.49
N ALA A 120 6.00 17.25 -5.64
CA ALA A 120 5.65 18.33 -6.55
C ALA A 120 4.65 19.30 -5.90
N LEU A 121 3.64 18.79 -5.22
CA LEU A 121 2.64 19.61 -4.54
C LEU A 121 3.26 20.45 -3.41
N LYS A 122 4.14 19.82 -2.58
CA LYS A 122 4.87 20.54 -1.54
C LYS A 122 5.73 21.66 -2.12
N LEU A 123 6.52 21.36 -3.17
CA LEU A 123 7.34 22.37 -3.81
C LEU A 123 6.49 23.55 -4.33
N LEU A 124 5.34 23.26 -4.92
CA LEU A 124 4.41 24.28 -5.40
C LEU A 124 3.90 25.16 -4.26
N THR A 125 3.43 24.57 -3.17
CA THR A 125 2.90 25.32 -2.02
C THR A 125 3.99 26.15 -1.34
N ASP A 126 5.20 25.62 -1.17
CA ASP A 126 6.33 26.33 -0.62
C ASP A 126 6.77 27.52 -1.51
N MET A 127 6.74 27.35 -2.83
CA MET A 127 7.00 28.45 -3.78
C MET A 127 5.94 29.55 -3.69
N VAL A 128 4.66 29.19 -3.59
CA VAL A 128 3.58 30.19 -3.40
C VAL A 128 3.80 30.98 -2.12
N ASP A 129 4.06 30.31 -0.98
CA ASP A 129 4.33 31.01 0.28
C ASP A 129 5.54 31.93 0.17
N PHE A 130 6.63 31.47 -0.44
CA PHE A 130 7.82 32.28 -0.69
C PHE A 130 7.51 33.56 -1.47
N PHE A 131 6.83 33.47 -2.61
CA PHE A 131 6.46 34.63 -3.41
C PHE A 131 5.54 35.58 -2.68
N VAL A 132 4.59 35.08 -1.89
CA VAL A 132 3.70 35.89 -1.07
C VAL A 132 4.48 36.64 0.00
N GLN A 133 5.40 35.98 0.71
CA GLN A 133 6.22 36.61 1.73
C GLN A 133 7.11 37.72 1.12
N GLU A 134 7.74 37.46 0.01
CA GLU A 134 8.52 38.44 -0.73
C GLU A 134 7.69 39.65 -1.15
N THR A 135 6.43 39.44 -1.54
CA THR A 135 5.51 40.53 -1.93
C THR A 135 5.07 41.35 -0.74
N LEU A 136 4.77 40.71 0.40
CA LEU A 136 4.39 41.39 1.65
C LEU A 136 5.53 42.21 2.26
N HIS A 137 6.80 41.83 2.01
CA HIS A 137 7.99 42.56 2.49
C HIS A 137 8.51 43.58 1.48
N ALA A 138 7.90 43.73 0.31
CA ALA A 138 8.30 44.73 -0.66
C ALA A 138 8.10 46.16 -0.11
N THR A 139 9.14 46.95 -0.11
CA THR A 139 9.15 48.33 0.43
C THR A 139 8.72 49.35 -0.62
N ASN A 140 8.75 48.99 -1.91
CA ASN A 140 8.40 49.88 -3.01
C ASN A 140 7.06 49.43 -3.64
N PRO A 141 6.07 50.33 -3.77
CA PRO A 141 4.76 50.03 -4.35
C PRO A 141 4.83 49.50 -5.81
N GLU A 142 5.75 50.03 -6.64
CA GLU A 142 5.92 49.56 -8.02
C GLU A 142 6.47 48.13 -8.07
N GLU A 143 7.37 47.79 -7.19
CA GLU A 143 7.91 46.44 -7.07
C GLU A 143 6.84 45.47 -6.55
N SER A 144 6.05 45.88 -5.59
CA SER A 144 4.90 45.12 -5.06
C SER A 144 3.91 44.81 -6.17
N GLN A 145 3.52 45.79 -6.98
CA GLN A 145 2.57 45.61 -8.08
C GLN A 145 3.12 44.67 -9.16
N LYS A 146 4.41 44.77 -9.49
CA LYS A 146 5.06 43.85 -10.44
C LYS A 146 5.00 42.42 -9.93
N ARG A 147 5.33 42.17 -8.65
CA ARG A 147 5.30 40.85 -8.03
C ARG A 147 3.89 40.27 -7.95
N ILE A 148 2.84 41.09 -7.73
CA ILE A 148 1.45 40.66 -7.78
C ILE A 148 1.07 40.21 -9.19
N ASN A 149 1.52 40.92 -10.23
CA ASN A 149 1.30 40.50 -11.61
C ASN A 149 1.99 39.17 -11.94
N ASP A 150 3.23 39.01 -11.50
CA ASP A 150 4.00 37.76 -11.65
C ASP A 150 3.30 36.60 -10.91
N LEU A 151 2.81 36.81 -9.69
CA LEU A 151 1.99 35.86 -8.93
C LEU A 151 0.71 35.45 -9.69
N SER A 152 0.07 36.42 -10.35
CA SER A 152 -1.15 36.17 -11.13
C SER A 152 -0.86 35.29 -12.36
N GLU A 153 0.28 35.47 -13.04
CA GLU A 153 0.68 34.68 -14.19
C GLU A 153 1.08 33.25 -13.76
N ILE A 154 1.87 33.15 -12.70
CA ILE A 154 2.24 31.88 -12.07
C ILE A 154 0.99 31.12 -11.59
N SER A 155 0.01 31.77 -11.00
CA SER A 155 -1.23 31.17 -10.48
C SER A 155 -1.97 30.28 -11.49
N ASN A 156 -2.02 30.67 -12.77
CA ASN A 156 -2.66 29.83 -13.79
C ASN A 156 -1.92 28.53 -14.03
N THR A 157 -0.58 28.59 -14.09
CA THR A 157 0.27 27.43 -14.25
C THR A 157 0.14 26.52 -13.04
N PHE A 158 0.16 27.08 -11.84
CA PHE A 158 -0.09 26.35 -10.60
C PHE A 158 -1.44 25.65 -10.57
N THR A 159 -2.51 26.39 -10.94
CA THR A 159 -3.87 25.82 -10.97
C THR A 159 -3.97 24.62 -11.90
N SER A 160 -3.38 24.72 -13.09
CA SER A 160 -3.40 23.62 -14.06
C SER A 160 -2.61 22.43 -13.58
N LEU A 161 -1.43 22.66 -12.97
CA LEU A 161 -0.58 21.59 -12.42
C LEU A 161 -1.21 20.94 -11.19
N ALA A 162 -1.74 21.72 -10.25
CA ALA A 162 -2.43 21.19 -9.08
C ALA A 162 -3.64 20.33 -9.50
N ARG A 163 -4.42 20.76 -10.50
CA ARG A 163 -5.54 19.98 -11.03
C ARG A 163 -5.05 18.67 -11.68
N ALA A 164 -3.98 18.70 -12.44
CA ALA A 164 -3.39 17.52 -13.06
C ALA A 164 -2.90 16.53 -11.98
N LEU A 165 -2.21 17.02 -10.95
CA LEU A 165 -1.76 16.22 -9.80
C LEU A 165 -2.94 15.59 -9.05
N THR A 166 -4.01 16.35 -8.80
CA THR A 166 -5.23 15.87 -8.14
C THR A 166 -5.88 14.72 -8.92
N ASN A 167 -6.01 14.88 -10.23
CA ASN A 167 -6.62 13.86 -11.09
C ASN A 167 -5.79 12.57 -11.13
N THR A 168 -4.48 12.69 -11.31
CA THR A 168 -3.57 11.54 -11.34
C THR A 168 -3.53 10.84 -9.98
N PHE A 169 -3.52 11.63 -8.92
CA PHE A 169 -3.56 11.12 -7.54
C PHE A 169 -4.82 10.29 -7.28
N SER A 170 -6.00 10.84 -7.61
CA SER A 170 -7.28 10.15 -7.42
C SER A 170 -7.34 8.83 -8.19
N ALA A 171 -6.78 8.79 -9.41
CA ALA A 171 -6.70 7.57 -10.21
C ALA A 171 -5.80 6.51 -9.56
N THR A 172 -4.57 6.89 -9.16
CA THR A 172 -3.61 5.98 -8.50
C THR A 172 -4.15 5.46 -7.19
N ARG A 173 -4.81 6.31 -6.40
CA ARG A 173 -5.47 5.94 -5.15
C ARG A 173 -6.54 4.86 -5.35
N LEU A 174 -7.43 5.07 -6.33
CA LEU A 174 -8.50 4.11 -6.62
C LEU A 174 -7.94 2.74 -7.02
N GLU A 175 -6.88 2.73 -7.81
CA GLU A 175 -6.20 1.51 -8.22
C GLU A 175 -5.56 0.80 -7.02
N THR A 176 -4.85 1.54 -6.16
CA THR A 176 -4.25 0.99 -4.94
C THR A 176 -5.30 0.41 -4.01
N PHE A 177 -6.44 1.08 -3.83
CA PHE A 177 -7.53 0.59 -2.99
C PHE A 177 -8.08 -0.74 -3.51
N LYS A 178 -8.32 -0.86 -4.82
CA LYS A 178 -8.76 -2.12 -5.45
C LYS A 178 -7.75 -3.25 -5.29
N LEU A 179 -6.46 -2.95 -5.38
CA LEU A 179 -5.41 -3.94 -5.14
C LEU A 179 -5.48 -4.47 -3.71
N ILE A 180 -5.66 -3.60 -2.73
CA ILE A 180 -5.70 -3.97 -1.31
C ILE A 180 -6.98 -4.75 -0.95
N GLU A 181 -8.14 -4.39 -1.52
CA GLU A 181 -9.35 -5.20 -1.38
C GLU A 181 -9.14 -6.62 -1.92
N LYS A 182 -8.57 -6.74 -3.13
CA LYS A 182 -8.19 -8.03 -3.72
C LYS A 182 -7.23 -8.82 -2.82
N PHE A 183 -6.30 -8.15 -2.17
CA PHE A 183 -5.44 -8.75 -1.15
C PHE A 183 -6.22 -9.37 0.00
N GLY A 184 -7.21 -8.66 0.52
CA GLY A 184 -8.07 -9.14 1.61
C GLY A 184 -8.81 -10.43 1.23
N GLU A 185 -9.36 -10.48 0.02
CA GLU A 185 -10.05 -11.66 -0.51
C GLU A 185 -9.10 -12.83 -0.69
N LEU A 186 -7.96 -12.60 -1.33
CA LEU A 186 -6.94 -13.62 -1.56
C LEU A 186 -6.38 -14.19 -0.25
N ASN A 187 -6.18 -13.36 0.77
CA ASN A 187 -5.76 -13.79 2.10
C ASN A 187 -6.83 -14.68 2.77
N LYS A 188 -8.11 -14.32 2.63
CA LYS A 188 -9.22 -15.14 3.15
C LYS A 188 -9.27 -16.53 2.49
N ASP A 189 -9.06 -16.59 1.18
CA ASP A 189 -9.06 -17.87 0.45
C ASP A 189 -7.81 -18.69 0.76
N THR A 190 -6.65 -18.06 0.87
CA THR A 190 -5.43 -18.72 1.32
C THR A 190 -5.56 -19.33 2.72
N ARG A 191 -6.24 -18.66 3.64
CA ARG A 191 -6.55 -19.23 4.96
C ARG A 191 -7.40 -20.50 4.90
N LYS A 192 -8.39 -20.56 4.00
CA LYS A 192 -9.18 -21.77 3.81
C LYS A 192 -8.31 -22.94 3.32
N LEU A 193 -7.37 -22.66 2.40
CA LEU A 193 -6.43 -23.65 1.90
C LEU A 193 -5.50 -24.14 3.01
N VAL A 194 -5.00 -23.24 3.87
CA VAL A 194 -4.15 -23.60 5.02
C VAL A 194 -4.90 -24.46 6.04
N ASN A 195 -6.17 -24.16 6.32
CA ASN A 195 -7.01 -25.03 7.15
C ASN A 195 -7.18 -26.42 6.52
N GLY A 196 -7.28 -26.48 5.17
CA GLY A 196 -7.28 -27.74 4.42
C GLY A 196 -5.97 -28.53 4.60
N ILE A 197 -4.82 -27.85 4.51
CA ILE A 197 -3.50 -28.44 4.76
C ILE A 197 -3.41 -29.02 6.18
N GLU A 198 -3.89 -28.29 7.19
CA GLU A 198 -3.92 -28.74 8.58
C GLU A 198 -4.77 -30.00 8.75
N LEU A 199 -5.97 -30.02 8.18
CA LEU A 199 -6.85 -31.18 8.19
C LEU A 199 -6.19 -32.40 7.53
N VAL A 200 -5.63 -32.22 6.35
CA VAL A 200 -4.94 -33.29 5.61
C VAL A 200 -3.73 -33.82 6.41
N SER A 201 -2.99 -32.93 7.11
CA SER A 201 -1.89 -33.31 7.99
C SER A 201 -2.35 -34.12 9.19
N GLN A 202 -3.49 -33.76 9.80
CA GLN A 202 -4.09 -34.51 10.91
C GLN A 202 -4.56 -35.91 10.47
N ILE A 203 -5.22 -36.01 9.33
CA ILE A 203 -5.64 -37.29 8.76
C ILE A 203 -4.41 -38.16 8.44
N GLY A 204 -3.36 -37.54 7.86
CA GLY A 204 -2.11 -38.22 7.59
C GLY A 204 -1.45 -38.79 8.85
N TYR A 205 -1.49 -38.06 9.95
CA TYR A 205 -1.00 -38.52 11.23
C TYR A 205 -1.76 -39.75 11.76
N ILE A 206 -3.10 -39.72 11.68
CA ILE A 206 -3.96 -40.85 12.10
C ILE A 206 -3.69 -42.08 11.22
N GLU A 207 -3.63 -41.92 9.91
CA GLU A 207 -3.36 -43.03 8.99
C GLU A 207 -1.94 -43.59 9.18
N SER A 208 -0.94 -42.73 9.46
CA SER A 208 0.43 -43.18 9.75
C SER A 208 0.52 -44.08 10.98
N ALA A 209 -0.32 -43.83 11.99
CA ALA A 209 -0.39 -44.64 13.22
C ALA A 209 -1.00 -46.04 12.98
N ARG A 210 -1.73 -46.23 11.86
CA ARG A 210 -2.31 -47.53 11.49
C ARG A 210 -1.36 -48.43 10.73
N ILE A 211 -0.25 -47.87 10.23
CA ILE A 211 0.75 -48.60 9.47
C ILE A 211 1.76 -49.19 10.44
N THR A 212 1.85 -50.50 10.49
CA THR A 212 2.72 -51.24 11.37
C THR A 212 4.18 -51.29 10.92
N SER A 213 4.53 -50.74 9.76
CA SER A 213 5.91 -50.70 9.28
C SER A 213 6.74 -49.65 10.03
N GLN A 214 7.87 -50.01 10.52
CA GLN A 214 8.79 -49.21 11.35
C GLN A 214 9.53 -48.11 10.61
N GLU A 215 9.01 -47.51 9.56
CA GLU A 215 9.70 -46.47 8.83
C GLU A 215 9.60 -45.11 9.52
N VAL A 216 10.64 -44.75 10.25
CA VAL A 216 10.85 -43.49 10.97
C VAL A 216 10.67 -42.26 10.04
N ASP A 217 11.09 -42.42 8.78
CA ASP A 217 11.08 -41.35 7.77
C ASP A 217 9.64 -40.85 7.41
N PHE A 218 8.66 -41.76 7.46
CA PHE A 218 7.29 -41.37 7.14
C PHE A 218 6.67 -40.53 8.26
N LYS A 219 6.85 -40.93 9.51
CA LYS A 219 6.37 -40.15 10.65
C LYS A 219 7.00 -38.76 10.68
N HIS A 220 8.30 -38.69 10.37
CA HIS A 220 8.99 -37.42 10.24
C HIS A 220 8.38 -36.52 9.13
N SER A 221 8.01 -37.11 8.00
CA SER A 221 7.35 -36.38 6.92
C SER A 221 6.01 -35.80 7.34
N ILE A 222 5.18 -36.54 8.05
CA ILE A 222 3.89 -36.06 8.58
C ILE A 222 4.08 -34.98 9.65
N ASP A 223 5.03 -35.14 10.56
CA ASP A 223 5.37 -34.12 11.56
C ASP A 223 5.85 -32.81 10.90
N THR A 224 6.59 -32.93 9.80
CA THR A 224 7.04 -31.79 9.00
C THR A 224 5.87 -31.10 8.31
N MET A 225 4.89 -31.84 7.77
CA MET A 225 3.65 -31.27 7.23
C MET A 225 2.89 -30.45 8.28
N LYS A 226 2.78 -30.98 9.51
CA LYS A 226 2.13 -30.29 10.61
C LYS A 226 2.84 -28.97 10.97
N LYS A 227 4.15 -29.01 11.15
CA LYS A 227 4.96 -27.82 11.43
C LYS A 227 4.82 -26.77 10.36
N PHE A 228 4.68 -27.18 9.11
CA PHE A 228 4.48 -26.27 8.02
C PHE A 228 3.11 -25.58 8.08
N SER A 229 2.03 -26.30 8.34
CA SER A 229 0.72 -25.68 8.47
C SER A 229 0.71 -24.62 9.58
N GLU A 230 1.45 -24.84 10.67
CA GLU A 230 1.66 -23.86 11.74
C GLU A 230 2.41 -22.61 11.25
N ILE A 231 3.53 -22.79 10.54
CA ILE A 231 4.31 -21.69 9.95
C ILE A 231 3.46 -20.88 8.96
N LEU A 232 2.69 -21.55 8.11
CA LEU A 232 1.77 -20.90 7.17
C LEU A 232 0.74 -20.04 7.88
N ARG A 233 0.11 -20.60 8.91
CA ARG A 233 -0.91 -19.87 9.68
C ARG A 233 -0.35 -18.63 10.34
N ASP A 234 0.83 -18.74 10.96
CA ASP A 234 1.50 -17.61 11.62
C ASP A 234 1.89 -16.53 10.60
N SER A 235 2.46 -16.93 9.47
CA SER A 235 2.82 -16.00 8.40
C SER A 235 1.59 -15.31 7.78
N LEU A 236 0.49 -16.05 7.55
CA LEU A 236 -0.76 -15.45 7.09
C LEU A 236 -1.40 -14.54 8.12
N HIS A 237 -1.19 -14.79 9.41
CA HIS A 237 -1.62 -13.86 10.45
C HIS A 237 -0.88 -12.53 10.36
N VAL A 238 0.46 -12.55 10.19
CA VAL A 238 1.28 -11.35 9.99
C VAL A 238 0.87 -10.62 8.70
N ILE A 239 0.67 -11.34 7.60
CA ILE A 239 0.18 -10.77 6.34
C ILE A 239 -1.15 -10.05 6.55
N ASN A 240 -2.09 -10.66 7.28
CA ASN A 240 -3.39 -10.05 7.55
C ASN A 240 -3.30 -8.79 8.42
N GLN A 241 -2.44 -8.79 9.43
CA GLN A 241 -2.20 -7.60 10.26
C GLN A 241 -1.62 -6.46 9.43
N ASN A 242 -0.65 -6.75 8.57
CA ASN A 242 -0.06 -5.74 7.68
C ASN A 242 -1.07 -5.21 6.65
N THR A 243 -1.91 -6.08 6.07
CA THR A 243 -3.01 -5.65 5.17
C THR A 243 -3.97 -4.70 5.88
N GLY A 244 -4.34 -5.01 7.12
CA GLY A 244 -5.17 -4.12 7.96
C GLY A 244 -4.50 -2.77 8.24
N SER A 245 -3.19 -2.78 8.52
CA SER A 245 -2.40 -1.56 8.71
C SER A 245 -2.36 -0.70 7.44
N ILE A 246 -2.15 -1.31 6.28
CA ILE A 246 -2.15 -0.63 4.98
C ILE A 246 -3.51 0.02 4.72
N LEU A 247 -4.63 -0.68 4.93
CA LEU A 247 -5.98 -0.15 4.77
C LEU A 247 -6.24 1.05 5.69
N ASN A 248 -5.85 0.96 6.95
CA ASN A 248 -6.01 2.05 7.91
C ASN A 248 -5.17 3.28 7.52
N ASN A 249 -3.93 3.06 7.10
CA ASN A 249 -3.05 4.14 6.66
C ASN A 249 -3.60 4.83 5.40
N LEU A 250 -4.16 4.09 4.44
CA LEU A 250 -4.79 4.66 3.26
C LEU A 250 -6.02 5.50 3.59
N SER A 251 -6.86 5.07 4.55
CA SER A 251 -8.04 5.84 4.93
C SER A 251 -7.67 7.17 5.61
N THR A 252 -6.62 7.17 6.44
CA THR A 252 -6.09 8.38 7.09
C THR A 252 -5.42 9.30 6.07
N PHE A 253 -4.68 8.72 5.14
CA PHE A 253 -4.06 9.37 4.01
C PHE A 253 -5.09 10.14 3.15
N ASP A 254 -6.27 9.55 2.91
CA ASP A 254 -7.37 10.20 2.20
C ASP A 254 -7.82 11.51 2.84
N ALA A 255 -7.96 11.53 4.16
CA ALA A 255 -8.40 12.73 4.88
C ALA A 255 -7.37 13.86 4.70
N HIS A 256 -6.08 13.59 4.88
CA HIS A 256 -5.03 14.61 4.73
C HIS A 256 -4.90 15.13 3.30
N ILE A 257 -5.14 14.27 2.31
CA ILE A 257 -5.14 14.69 0.92
C ILE A 257 -6.31 15.61 0.62
N GLU A 258 -7.51 15.26 1.05
CA GLU A 258 -8.68 16.12 0.85
C GLU A 258 -8.45 17.48 1.50
N GLU A 259 -7.95 17.55 2.73
CA GLU A 259 -7.60 18.78 3.42
C GLU A 259 -6.54 19.58 2.67
N CYS A 260 -5.47 18.92 2.19
CA CYS A 260 -4.43 19.55 1.39
C CYS A 260 -5.01 20.17 0.10
N PHE A 261 -5.85 19.44 -0.62
CA PHE A 261 -6.48 19.94 -1.84
C PHE A 261 -7.48 21.06 -1.58
N GLN A 262 -8.21 21.05 -0.47
CA GLN A 262 -9.08 22.16 -0.09
C GLN A 262 -8.27 23.44 0.17
N SER A 263 -7.14 23.35 0.87
CA SER A 263 -6.23 24.49 1.07
C SER A 263 -5.65 24.99 -0.26
N VAL A 264 -5.18 24.10 -1.12
CA VAL A 264 -4.70 24.45 -2.47
C VAL A 264 -5.79 25.13 -3.30
N LYS A 265 -7.02 24.64 -3.26
CA LYS A 265 -8.16 25.22 -3.97
C LYS A 265 -8.47 26.62 -3.47
N LYS A 266 -8.41 26.88 -2.17
CA LYS A 266 -8.59 28.21 -1.60
C LYS A 266 -7.49 29.18 -2.05
N ILE A 267 -6.23 28.77 -2.07
CA ILE A 267 -5.12 29.56 -2.61
C ILE A 267 -5.50 30.11 -3.99
N PHE A 268 -6.05 29.26 -4.86
CA PHE A 268 -6.42 29.65 -6.22
C PHE A 268 -7.68 30.50 -6.27
N SER A 269 -8.67 30.29 -5.39
CA SER A 269 -9.87 31.14 -5.36
C SER A 269 -9.52 32.58 -4.99
N TYR A 270 -8.66 32.78 -4.02
CA TYR A 270 -8.20 34.11 -3.62
C TYR A 270 -7.42 34.83 -4.72
N SER A 271 -6.60 34.10 -5.49
CA SER A 271 -5.86 34.66 -6.62
C SER A 271 -6.76 35.06 -7.80
N LEU A 272 -7.94 34.43 -7.97
CA LEU A 272 -8.93 34.77 -9.01
C LEU A 272 -9.84 35.95 -8.61
N GLU A 273 -10.12 36.13 -7.32
CA GLU A 273 -10.89 37.27 -6.83
C GLU A 273 -10.16 38.58 -7.05
N GLN A 274 -8.85 38.61 -6.88
CA GLN A 274 -8.03 39.77 -7.21
C GLN A 274 -8.18 40.25 -8.66
N ARG A 275 -8.47 39.36 -9.63
CA ARG A 275 -8.64 39.72 -11.05
C ARG A 275 -9.95 40.39 -11.39
N LYS A 276 -10.96 40.29 -10.53
CA LYS A 276 -12.27 40.87 -10.82
C LYS A 276 -12.41 42.29 -10.29
N GLU A 277 -11.50 42.74 -9.45
CA GLU A 277 -11.50 44.03 -8.80
C GLU A 277 -10.43 45.00 -9.36
N ILE A 278 -9.55 44.51 -10.28
CA ILE A 278 -8.63 45.32 -11.08
C ILE A 278 -9.22 45.50 -12.49
#